data_b5867bf10aa405f44150b31830e54715
#
_entry.id   b5867bf10aa405f44150b31830e54715
#
_cell.length_a   1.000
_cell.length_b   1.000
_cell.length_c   1.000
_cell.angle_alpha   90.00
_cell.angle_beta   90.00
_cell.angle_gamma   90.00
#
_symmetry.space_group_name_H-M   'P 1'
#
loop_
_entity.id
_entity.type
_entity.pdbx_description
1 polymer ?
#
loop_
_entity_poly.entity_id
_entity_poly.type
_entity_poly.pdbx_seq_one_letter_code
_entity_poly.pdbx_strand_id
1 'polypeptide(L)'
;MKKEEYLSLIDEVIAQGPYTDTWDSLCEHPTPKWYARDKFGIFIHWGVYSVPAFGNEWYPRNMYVKGSKENLHHTEKYGTLDKFGYKDFIPQFKAEKFDPKEWAALFKEAGAKFVVPVAEHHDGFQMYASDLCRWNAAEMGPKRDILGELKTEVEKEGMVLGASSHRAEHYWFFNGGRQIPEADVNDPEYADLYGPAAGITRDMSDIYDNPPTEEHMQDWLVRTCEIVDKYQPSIVYFDWWIQQYAWKPYLRKFAAYYYNRSAQWGKETAIDAKFDAYVYGSAVNDLERGQLDHITPDLWQNDTSVAKNSWGYTIGNDYKKPS
;
A
#
# COMPACT_ATOMS: atom_id res chain seq x y z
N MET A 1 7.72 -18.38 6.22
CA MET A 1 9.15 -18.11 5.94
C MET A 1 9.60 -16.97 6.83
N LYS A 2 10.84 -17.04 7.38
CA LYS A 2 11.38 -15.93 8.20
C LYS A 2 11.96 -14.82 7.29
N LYS A 3 12.14 -13.62 7.86
CA LYS A 3 12.68 -12.45 7.15
C LYS A 3 14.01 -12.74 6.45
N GLU A 4 14.95 -13.37 7.16
CA GLU A 4 16.30 -13.69 6.65
C GLU A 4 16.25 -14.71 5.49
N GLU A 5 15.36 -15.68 5.58
CA GLU A 5 15.14 -16.67 4.52
C GLU A 5 14.56 -15.99 3.28
N TYR A 6 13.68 -15.02 3.49
CA TYR A 6 13.09 -14.24 2.38
C TYR A 6 14.13 -13.36 1.70
N LEU A 7 15.00 -12.69 2.46
CA LEU A 7 16.09 -11.89 1.88
C LEU A 7 17.03 -12.75 1.03
N SER A 8 17.36 -13.96 1.49
CA SER A 8 18.16 -14.92 0.71
C SER A 8 17.46 -15.36 -0.57
N LEU A 9 16.16 -15.66 -0.49
CA LEU A 9 15.35 -16.02 -1.66
C LEU A 9 15.30 -14.89 -2.70
N ILE A 10 15.19 -13.63 -2.23
CA ILE A 10 15.18 -12.47 -3.13
C ILE A 10 16.50 -12.40 -3.92
N ASP A 11 17.63 -12.52 -3.24
CA ASP A 11 18.93 -12.49 -3.88
C ASP A 11 19.14 -13.68 -4.85
N GLU A 12 18.65 -14.88 -4.51
CA GLU A 12 18.67 -16.06 -5.39
C GLU A 12 17.83 -15.85 -6.65
N VAL A 13 16.62 -15.32 -6.52
CA VAL A 13 15.72 -15.06 -7.67
C VAL A 13 16.33 -14.01 -8.60
N ILE A 14 16.94 -12.96 -8.04
CA ILE A 14 17.63 -11.95 -8.85
C ILE A 14 18.84 -12.54 -9.58
N ALA A 15 19.63 -13.39 -8.92
CA ALA A 15 20.80 -14.01 -9.52
C ALA A 15 20.46 -14.99 -10.65
N GLN A 16 19.27 -15.59 -10.66
CA GLN A 16 18.82 -16.59 -11.63
C GLN A 16 18.00 -15.99 -12.78
N GLY A 17 17.49 -14.79 -12.63
CA GLY A 17 16.55 -14.24 -13.59
C GLY A 17 17.19 -13.41 -14.69
N PRO A 18 16.42 -13.03 -15.73
CA PRO A 18 16.92 -12.17 -16.80
C PRO A 18 17.14 -10.71 -16.36
N TYR A 19 16.53 -10.26 -15.25
CA TYR A 19 16.62 -8.88 -14.79
C TYR A 19 17.53 -8.79 -13.56
N THR A 20 18.49 -7.86 -13.60
CA THR A 20 19.36 -7.51 -12.48
C THR A 20 18.84 -6.24 -11.78
N ASP A 21 19.33 -5.96 -10.58
CA ASP A 21 18.96 -4.78 -9.79
C ASP A 21 19.70 -3.49 -10.25
N THR A 22 19.80 -3.32 -11.57
CA THR A 22 20.33 -2.11 -12.23
C THR A 22 19.24 -1.44 -13.05
N TRP A 23 19.27 -0.10 -13.11
CA TRP A 23 18.25 0.63 -13.87
C TRP A 23 18.22 0.23 -15.35
N ASP A 24 19.39 0.05 -15.95
CA ASP A 24 19.50 -0.36 -17.37
C ASP A 24 18.77 -1.68 -17.62
N SER A 25 19.01 -2.69 -16.78
CA SER A 25 18.34 -3.98 -16.89
C SER A 25 16.83 -3.89 -16.64
N LEU A 26 16.41 -3.08 -15.67
CA LEU A 26 15.00 -2.92 -15.34
C LEU A 26 14.20 -2.20 -16.43
N CYS A 27 14.85 -1.30 -17.19
CA CYS A 27 14.24 -0.64 -18.35
C CYS A 27 14.01 -1.61 -19.56
N GLU A 28 14.64 -2.78 -19.54
CA GLU A 28 14.38 -3.81 -20.57
C GLU A 28 13.06 -4.56 -20.34
N HIS A 29 12.45 -4.46 -19.15
CA HIS A 29 11.16 -5.06 -18.85
C HIS A 29 10.04 -4.32 -19.59
N PRO A 30 9.28 -5.00 -20.47
CA PRO A 30 8.26 -4.33 -21.26
C PRO A 30 7.03 -3.99 -20.40
N THR A 31 6.53 -2.77 -20.52
CA THR A 31 5.20 -2.46 -19.99
C THR A 31 4.14 -3.32 -20.69
N PRO A 32 3.21 -3.97 -19.94
CA PRO A 32 2.22 -4.84 -20.51
C PRO A 32 1.35 -4.15 -21.57
N LYS A 33 1.18 -4.80 -22.73
CA LYS A 33 0.33 -4.25 -23.81
C LYS A 33 -1.13 -4.12 -23.38
N TRP A 34 -1.61 -5.04 -22.52
CA TRP A 34 -2.97 -4.99 -22.00
C TRP A 34 -3.18 -3.75 -21.14
N TYR A 35 -2.17 -3.30 -20.39
CA TYR A 35 -2.29 -2.12 -19.53
C TYR A 35 -2.60 -0.86 -20.33
N ALA A 36 -1.84 -0.60 -21.40
CA ALA A 36 -2.08 0.53 -22.31
C ALA A 36 -3.44 0.45 -23.04
N ARG A 37 -3.89 -0.79 -23.37
CA ARG A 37 -5.16 -1.01 -24.07
C ARG A 37 -6.36 -0.84 -23.15
N ASP A 38 -6.29 -1.39 -21.95
CA ASP A 38 -7.45 -1.60 -21.08
C ASP A 38 -7.79 -0.37 -20.22
N LYS A 39 -6.84 0.47 -19.88
CA LYS A 39 -6.92 1.86 -19.38
C LYS A 39 -7.75 2.12 -18.10
N PHE A 40 -8.76 1.34 -17.78
CA PHE A 40 -9.67 1.61 -16.67
C PHE A 40 -9.61 0.52 -15.61
N GLY A 41 -9.27 0.92 -14.38
CA GLY A 41 -9.23 0.06 -13.22
C GLY A 41 -9.92 0.67 -12.01
N ILE A 42 -10.15 -0.15 -11.01
CA ILE A 42 -10.67 0.26 -9.69
C ILE A 42 -9.56 0.15 -8.67
N PHE A 43 -9.27 1.26 -7.98
CA PHE A 43 -8.38 1.31 -6.83
C PHE A 43 -9.22 1.31 -5.56
N ILE A 44 -8.90 0.43 -4.59
CA ILE A 44 -9.69 0.27 -3.37
C ILE A 44 -8.87 0.69 -2.16
N HIS A 45 -9.26 1.80 -1.52
CA HIS A 45 -8.76 2.21 -0.21
C HIS A 45 -9.73 1.75 0.87
N TRP A 46 -9.45 0.60 1.48
CA TRP A 46 -10.25 0.02 2.55
C TRP A 46 -9.36 -0.70 3.56
N GLY A 47 -9.61 -0.48 4.84
CA GLY A 47 -8.84 -1.01 5.94
C GLY A 47 -9.42 -0.63 7.30
N VAL A 48 -8.66 -0.83 8.36
CA VAL A 48 -9.06 -0.54 9.75
C VAL A 48 -9.47 0.92 9.95
N TYR A 49 -8.89 1.87 9.21
CA TYR A 49 -9.28 3.28 9.24
C TYR A 49 -10.74 3.55 8.81
N SER A 50 -11.39 2.58 8.18
CA SER A 50 -12.82 2.65 7.84
C SER A 50 -13.73 2.37 9.04
N VAL A 51 -13.20 1.90 10.17
CA VAL A 51 -13.97 1.66 11.40
C VAL A 51 -14.38 2.98 12.07
N PRO A 52 -13.43 3.89 12.40
CA PRO A 52 -13.81 5.21 12.88
C PRO A 52 -14.52 6.05 11.81
N ALA A 53 -14.19 5.86 10.55
CA ALA A 53 -14.78 6.50 9.38
C ALA A 53 -14.92 8.02 9.52
N PHE A 54 -13.90 8.68 10.09
CA PHE A 54 -13.89 10.11 10.37
C PHE A 54 -12.68 10.80 9.73
N GLY A 55 -12.88 11.97 9.17
CA GLY A 55 -11.83 12.71 8.47
C GLY A 55 -11.49 12.10 7.12
N ASN A 56 -10.50 11.23 7.08
CA ASN A 56 -10.09 10.48 5.91
C ASN A 56 -9.28 9.24 6.32
N GLU A 57 -8.63 8.59 5.37
CA GLU A 57 -7.74 7.42 5.57
C GLU A 57 -6.51 7.70 6.43
N TRP A 58 -6.21 8.98 6.69
CA TRP A 58 -5.14 9.43 7.59
C TRP A 58 -5.57 9.51 9.06
N TYR A 59 -6.78 9.11 9.38
CA TYR A 59 -7.27 9.09 10.77
C TYR A 59 -6.30 8.39 11.73
N PRO A 60 -5.67 7.24 11.38
CA PRO A 60 -4.73 6.56 12.27
C PRO A 60 -3.53 7.42 12.68
N ARG A 61 -3.04 8.26 11.79
CA ARG A 61 -1.99 9.24 12.07
C ARG A 61 -2.52 10.42 12.89
N ASN A 62 -3.60 11.00 12.38
CA ASN A 62 -4.09 12.30 12.89
C ASN A 62 -4.69 12.20 14.28
N MET A 63 -5.21 11.03 14.69
CA MET A 63 -5.68 10.81 16.06
C MET A 63 -4.56 10.98 17.11
N TYR A 64 -3.30 10.81 16.72
CA TYR A 64 -2.12 11.03 17.56
C TYR A 64 -1.51 12.44 17.43
N VAL A 65 -2.05 13.30 16.59
CA VAL A 65 -1.60 14.70 16.49
C VAL A 65 -2.41 15.54 17.44
N LYS A 66 -1.82 15.93 18.56
CA LYS A 66 -2.49 16.67 19.63
C LYS A 66 -3.21 17.92 19.11
N GLY A 67 -4.51 18.01 19.36
CA GLY A 67 -5.34 19.14 18.98
C GLY A 67 -5.85 19.12 17.53
N SER A 68 -5.52 18.12 16.75
CA SER A 68 -6.16 17.90 15.44
C SER A 68 -7.66 17.60 15.62
N LYS A 69 -8.46 17.78 14.57
CA LYS A 69 -9.89 17.44 14.62
C LYS A 69 -10.11 15.95 14.87
N GLU A 70 -9.22 15.09 14.37
CA GLU A 70 -9.26 13.65 14.60
C GLU A 70 -8.91 13.29 16.04
N ASN A 71 -7.90 13.95 16.64
CA ASN A 71 -7.52 13.76 18.04
C ASN A 71 -8.65 14.19 19.00
N LEU A 72 -9.27 15.34 18.74
CA LEU A 72 -10.41 15.83 19.54
C LEU A 72 -11.60 14.88 19.41
N HIS A 73 -11.97 14.49 18.20
CA HIS A 73 -13.03 13.52 17.96
C HIS A 73 -12.74 12.16 18.63
N HIS A 74 -11.50 11.69 18.53
CA HIS A 74 -11.09 10.44 19.16
C HIS A 74 -11.25 10.48 20.67
N THR A 75 -10.73 11.53 21.30
CA THR A 75 -10.79 11.70 22.75
C THR A 75 -12.24 11.80 23.25
N GLU A 76 -13.10 12.51 22.53
CA GLU A 76 -14.52 12.64 22.88
C GLU A 76 -15.28 11.33 22.75
N LYS A 77 -15.05 10.58 21.69
CA LYS A 77 -15.86 9.40 21.33
C LYS A 77 -15.34 8.08 21.92
N TYR A 78 -14.02 7.91 21.99
CA TYR A 78 -13.38 6.67 22.37
C TYR A 78 -12.56 6.77 23.66
N GLY A 79 -12.23 7.97 24.12
CA GLY A 79 -11.41 8.22 25.30
C GLY A 79 -9.97 8.57 24.98
N THR A 80 -9.13 8.54 26.00
CA THR A 80 -7.71 8.88 25.93
C THR A 80 -6.89 7.77 25.26
N LEU A 81 -5.76 8.13 24.66
CA LEU A 81 -4.91 7.22 23.86
C LEU A 81 -4.21 6.12 24.66
N ASP A 82 -4.22 6.19 25.99
CA ASP A 82 -3.80 5.13 26.89
C ASP A 82 -4.88 4.05 27.10
N LYS A 83 -6.14 4.39 26.87
CA LYS A 83 -7.29 3.49 27.05
C LYS A 83 -7.80 2.92 25.76
N PHE A 84 -7.72 3.69 24.70
CA PHE A 84 -8.17 3.28 23.39
C PHE A 84 -7.24 3.89 22.33
N GLY A 85 -6.36 3.08 21.76
CA GLY A 85 -5.49 3.47 20.66
C GLY A 85 -5.96 2.94 19.32
N TYR A 86 -5.15 3.13 18.27
CA TYR A 86 -5.52 2.67 16.93
C TYR A 86 -5.70 1.14 16.85
N LYS A 87 -4.85 0.37 17.54
CA LYS A 87 -4.94 -1.09 17.63
C LYS A 87 -6.32 -1.60 18.06
N ASP A 88 -7.04 -0.81 18.86
CA ASP A 88 -8.34 -1.20 19.43
C ASP A 88 -9.48 -1.13 18.40
N PHE A 89 -9.26 -0.51 17.26
CA PHE A 89 -10.14 -0.61 16.10
C PHE A 89 -10.01 -1.93 15.33
N ILE A 90 -8.86 -2.60 15.40
CA ILE A 90 -8.62 -3.85 14.65
C ILE A 90 -9.68 -4.92 14.96
N PRO A 91 -10.01 -5.22 16.24
CA PRO A 91 -11.07 -6.18 16.56
C PRO A 91 -12.46 -5.75 16.10
N GLN A 92 -12.66 -4.45 15.82
CA GLN A 92 -13.94 -3.90 15.35
C GLN A 92 -14.05 -3.92 13.81
N PHE A 93 -12.94 -4.11 13.11
CA PHE A 93 -12.92 -4.30 11.67
C PHE A 93 -13.41 -5.71 11.34
N LYS A 94 -14.71 -5.90 11.12
CA LYS A 94 -15.36 -7.21 10.96
C LYS A 94 -15.57 -7.63 9.51
N ALA A 95 -15.62 -6.67 8.58
CA ALA A 95 -15.90 -6.91 7.17
C ALA A 95 -17.20 -7.72 6.91
N GLU A 96 -18.24 -7.52 7.73
CA GLU A 96 -19.49 -8.32 7.67
C GLU A 96 -20.21 -8.20 6.32
N LYS A 97 -20.03 -7.06 5.64
CA LYS A 97 -20.65 -6.79 4.34
C LYS A 97 -19.70 -7.02 3.17
N PHE A 98 -18.52 -7.58 3.42
CA PHE A 98 -17.58 -7.87 2.35
C PHE A 98 -17.99 -9.16 1.63
N ASP A 99 -18.51 -8.99 0.44
CA ASP A 99 -18.75 -10.07 -0.52
C ASP A 99 -17.87 -9.84 -1.76
N PRO A 100 -16.75 -10.57 -1.88
CA PRO A 100 -15.81 -10.36 -2.98
C PRO A 100 -16.41 -10.69 -4.34
N LYS A 101 -17.40 -11.60 -4.40
CA LYS A 101 -18.10 -11.92 -5.62
C LYS A 101 -19.02 -10.77 -6.08
N GLU A 102 -19.77 -10.19 -5.16
CA GLU A 102 -20.60 -9.01 -5.45
C GLU A 102 -19.72 -7.83 -5.91
N TRP A 103 -18.59 -7.61 -5.23
CA TRP A 103 -17.67 -6.56 -5.59
C TRP A 103 -17.08 -6.76 -6.98
N ALA A 104 -16.57 -7.97 -7.29
CA ALA A 104 -16.00 -8.27 -8.60
C ALA A 104 -17.04 -8.11 -9.72
N ALA A 105 -18.27 -8.57 -9.52
CA ALA A 105 -19.37 -8.38 -10.47
C ALA A 105 -19.68 -6.91 -10.72
N LEU A 106 -19.74 -6.08 -9.66
CA LEU A 106 -19.96 -4.64 -9.75
C LEU A 106 -18.84 -3.95 -10.52
N PHE A 107 -17.58 -4.28 -10.25
CA PHE A 107 -16.43 -3.71 -10.95
C PHE A 107 -16.43 -4.08 -12.43
N LYS A 108 -16.78 -5.32 -12.74
CA LYS A 108 -16.95 -5.77 -14.13
C LYS A 108 -18.06 -5.03 -14.84
N GLU A 109 -19.21 -4.86 -14.20
CA GLU A 109 -20.34 -4.09 -14.74
C GLU A 109 -19.96 -2.62 -14.99
N ALA A 110 -19.17 -2.03 -14.09
CA ALA A 110 -18.62 -0.69 -14.27
C ALA A 110 -17.61 -0.57 -15.43
N GLY A 111 -17.19 -1.69 -16.02
CA GLY A 111 -16.26 -1.73 -17.15
C GLY A 111 -14.79 -1.85 -16.77
N ALA A 112 -14.47 -2.07 -15.49
CA ALA A 112 -13.10 -2.24 -15.04
C ALA A 112 -12.42 -3.42 -15.73
N LYS A 113 -11.12 -3.27 -15.96
CA LYS A 113 -10.24 -4.29 -16.53
C LYS A 113 -9.23 -4.83 -15.52
N PHE A 114 -8.94 -4.03 -14.52
CA PHE A 114 -8.08 -4.41 -13.40
C PHE A 114 -8.60 -3.81 -12.10
N VAL A 115 -8.22 -4.44 -10.99
CA VAL A 115 -8.60 -4.02 -9.63
C VAL A 115 -7.34 -4.01 -8.76
N VAL A 116 -7.07 -2.90 -8.10
CA VAL A 116 -5.90 -2.71 -7.24
C VAL A 116 -6.36 -2.42 -5.80
N PRO A 117 -6.57 -3.44 -4.97
CA PRO A 117 -6.84 -3.22 -3.55
C PRO A 117 -5.56 -2.82 -2.80
N VAL A 118 -5.72 -2.04 -1.74
CA VAL A 118 -4.65 -1.78 -0.79
C VAL A 118 -4.37 -3.06 0.00
N ALA A 119 -3.17 -3.63 -0.17
CA ALA A 119 -2.72 -4.78 0.59
C ALA A 119 -2.21 -4.37 1.98
N GLU A 120 -1.50 -3.27 2.08
CA GLU A 120 -1.04 -2.66 3.33
C GLU A 120 -1.01 -1.14 3.19
N HIS A 121 -1.78 -0.43 4.02
CA HIS A 121 -1.75 1.04 4.07
C HIS A 121 -0.64 1.55 5.01
N HIS A 122 -0.51 2.86 5.16
CA HIS A 122 0.46 3.50 6.07
C HIS A 122 0.30 3.05 7.53
N ASP A 123 -0.87 2.59 7.93
CA ASP A 123 -1.15 2.09 9.28
C ASP A 123 -0.47 0.75 9.62
N GLY A 124 0.04 0.04 8.61
CA GLY A 124 0.78 -1.20 8.78
C GLY A 124 -0.08 -2.44 9.01
N PHE A 125 -1.43 -2.31 8.97
CA PHE A 125 -2.32 -3.46 9.02
C PHE A 125 -2.48 -4.09 7.64
N GLN A 126 -2.17 -5.37 7.55
CA GLN A 126 -2.15 -6.12 6.29
C GLN A 126 -3.54 -6.72 5.98
N MET A 127 -4.06 -6.42 4.81
CA MET A 127 -5.37 -6.91 4.34
C MET A 127 -5.30 -8.33 3.74
N TYR A 128 -4.21 -9.05 3.98
CA TYR A 128 -3.92 -10.38 3.44
C TYR A 128 -3.35 -11.32 4.51
N ALA A 129 -3.31 -12.61 4.21
CA ALA A 129 -2.71 -13.63 5.08
C ALA A 129 -1.19 -13.55 5.02
N SER A 130 -0.56 -12.87 5.97
CA SER A 130 0.90 -12.74 6.07
C SER A 130 1.50 -13.79 7.01
N ASP A 131 2.66 -14.32 6.62
CA ASP A 131 3.50 -15.17 7.50
C ASP A 131 4.54 -14.34 8.27
N LEU A 132 4.72 -13.06 7.88
CA LEU A 132 5.76 -12.19 8.41
C LEU A 132 5.27 -11.26 9.52
N CYS A 133 3.97 -10.99 9.57
CA CYS A 133 3.39 -10.04 10.50
C CYS A 133 2.07 -10.56 11.09
N ARG A 134 1.95 -10.50 12.42
CA ARG A 134 0.71 -10.90 13.13
C ARG A 134 -0.46 -9.94 12.92
N TRP A 135 -0.17 -8.70 12.54
CA TRP A 135 -1.18 -7.64 12.34
C TRP A 135 -1.78 -7.72 10.94
N ASN A 136 -2.56 -8.77 10.71
CA ASN A 136 -3.16 -9.04 9.42
C ASN A 136 -4.62 -9.50 9.52
N ALA A 137 -5.37 -9.33 8.44
CA ALA A 137 -6.80 -9.57 8.37
C ALA A 137 -7.19 -11.07 8.48
N ALA A 138 -6.27 -11.98 8.19
CA ALA A 138 -6.52 -13.42 8.35
C ALA A 138 -6.46 -13.87 9.82
N GLU A 139 -5.61 -13.21 10.63
CA GLU A 139 -5.43 -13.53 12.04
C GLU A 139 -6.32 -12.68 12.96
N MET A 140 -6.61 -11.44 12.58
CA MET A 140 -7.30 -10.45 13.40
C MET A 140 -8.50 -9.85 12.67
N GLY A 141 -9.34 -9.14 13.41
CA GLY A 141 -10.51 -8.48 12.85
C GLY A 141 -11.47 -9.42 12.13
N PRO A 142 -11.53 -9.40 10.80
CA PRO A 142 -12.46 -10.23 10.02
C PRO A 142 -12.08 -11.70 9.99
N LYS A 143 -10.84 -12.04 10.30
CA LYS A 143 -10.27 -13.39 10.17
C LYS A 143 -10.47 -13.98 8.77
N ARG A 144 -10.16 -13.17 7.78
CA ARG A 144 -10.31 -13.49 6.35
C ARG A 144 -9.10 -12.97 5.58
N ASP A 145 -8.65 -13.71 4.59
CA ASP A 145 -7.68 -13.24 3.59
C ASP A 145 -8.39 -12.39 2.54
N ILE A 146 -8.58 -11.10 2.85
CA ILE A 146 -9.35 -10.17 2.02
C ILE A 146 -8.76 -10.07 0.61
N LEU A 147 -7.44 -9.95 0.49
CA LEU A 147 -6.77 -9.86 -0.80
C LEU A 147 -6.92 -11.15 -1.61
N GLY A 148 -6.73 -12.31 -0.99
CA GLY A 148 -6.84 -13.62 -1.66
C GLY A 148 -8.25 -13.94 -2.10
N GLU A 149 -9.25 -13.62 -1.27
CA GLU A 149 -10.65 -13.79 -1.62
C GLU A 149 -11.05 -12.88 -2.80
N LEU A 150 -10.64 -11.61 -2.76
CA LEU A 150 -10.92 -10.68 -3.84
C LEU A 150 -10.20 -11.08 -5.14
N LYS A 151 -8.94 -11.51 -5.05
CA LYS A 151 -8.19 -12.07 -6.19
C LYS A 151 -8.98 -13.14 -6.91
N THR A 152 -9.48 -14.10 -6.13
CA THR A 152 -10.20 -15.24 -6.68
C THR A 152 -11.42 -14.82 -7.51
N GLU A 153 -12.19 -13.87 -7.03
CA GLU A 153 -13.41 -13.45 -7.72
C GLU A 153 -13.11 -12.45 -8.86
N VAL A 154 -12.12 -11.56 -8.71
CA VAL A 154 -11.67 -10.65 -9.77
C VAL A 154 -11.18 -11.42 -10.99
N GLU A 155 -10.37 -12.46 -10.77
CA GLU A 155 -9.84 -13.30 -11.86
C GLU A 155 -10.94 -14.15 -12.53
N LYS A 156 -11.94 -14.64 -11.79
CA LYS A 156 -13.12 -15.32 -12.36
C LYS A 156 -13.93 -14.44 -13.32
N GLU A 157 -14.04 -13.15 -13.01
CA GLU A 157 -14.69 -12.17 -13.88
C GLU A 157 -13.79 -11.74 -15.07
N GLY A 158 -12.61 -12.32 -15.21
CA GLY A 158 -11.66 -12.03 -16.29
C GLY A 158 -11.02 -10.66 -16.18
N MET A 159 -10.94 -10.10 -14.99
CA MET A 159 -10.18 -8.88 -14.68
C MET A 159 -8.80 -9.24 -14.14
N VAL A 160 -7.90 -8.27 -14.17
CA VAL A 160 -6.54 -8.41 -13.65
C VAL A 160 -6.49 -7.95 -12.20
N LEU A 161 -5.82 -8.72 -11.32
CA LEU A 161 -5.54 -8.27 -9.97
C LEU A 161 -4.22 -7.48 -9.92
N GLY A 162 -4.25 -6.32 -9.27
CA GLY A 162 -3.10 -5.62 -8.71
C GLY A 162 -3.11 -5.68 -7.18
N ALA A 163 -2.10 -5.07 -6.57
CA ALA A 163 -2.02 -4.84 -5.14
C ALA A 163 -1.23 -3.57 -4.87
N SER A 164 -1.62 -2.78 -3.87
CA SER A 164 -0.84 -1.60 -3.49
C SER A 164 -0.22 -1.74 -2.11
N SER A 165 1.00 -1.22 -1.97
CA SER A 165 1.71 -1.10 -0.71
C SER A 165 2.03 0.35 -0.42
N HIS A 166 1.58 0.83 0.75
CA HIS A 166 1.85 2.17 1.28
C HIS A 166 2.78 2.11 2.49
N ARG A 167 3.44 0.96 2.69
CA ARG A 167 4.29 0.66 3.84
C ARG A 167 5.48 1.61 4.01
N ALA A 168 5.97 2.23 2.95
CA ALA A 168 7.17 3.07 3.05
C ALA A 168 7.01 4.20 4.07
N GLU A 169 5.86 4.87 4.08
CA GLU A 169 5.58 5.97 5.01
C GLU A 169 5.33 5.52 6.45
N HIS A 170 5.04 4.26 6.68
CA HIS A 170 4.79 3.74 8.02
C HIS A 170 5.93 4.06 9.01
N TYR A 171 7.16 4.22 8.53
CA TYR A 171 8.32 4.60 9.35
C TYR A 171 8.08 5.86 10.20
N TRP A 172 7.31 6.80 9.70
CA TRP A 172 6.99 8.09 10.36
C TRP A 172 5.53 8.20 10.81
N PHE A 173 4.67 7.34 10.32
CA PHE A 173 3.23 7.54 10.32
C PHE A 173 2.65 7.83 11.69
N PHE A 174 3.11 7.15 12.72
CA PHE A 174 2.64 7.32 14.10
C PHE A 174 3.49 8.27 14.95
N ASN A 175 4.31 9.11 14.35
CA ASN A 175 5.27 9.97 15.04
C ASN A 175 4.62 10.93 16.06
N GLY A 176 3.40 11.41 15.83
CA GLY A 176 2.65 12.24 16.75
C GLY A 176 2.42 11.59 18.11
N GLY A 177 2.21 10.28 18.14
CA GLY A 177 2.01 9.50 19.37
C GLY A 177 3.25 9.45 20.27
N ARG A 178 4.46 9.55 19.69
CA ARG A 178 5.70 9.62 20.49
C ARG A 178 5.78 10.86 21.37
N GLN A 179 5.03 11.90 21.05
CA GLN A 179 4.96 13.14 21.84
C GLN A 179 3.92 13.10 22.97
N ILE A 180 3.17 12.01 23.05
CA ILE A 180 2.11 11.80 24.05
C ILE A 180 2.56 10.59 24.90
N PRO A 181 3.18 10.80 26.08
CA PRO A 181 3.83 9.73 26.84
C PRO A 181 2.93 8.54 27.16
N GLU A 182 1.65 8.78 27.38
CA GLU A 182 0.64 7.79 27.73
C GLU A 182 0.06 7.06 26.52
N ALA A 183 0.37 7.48 25.28
CA ALA A 183 -0.18 6.84 24.09
C ALA A 183 0.37 5.41 23.88
N ASP A 184 -0.49 4.52 23.44
CA ASP A 184 -0.17 3.12 23.17
C ASP A 184 0.92 2.91 22.08
N VAL A 185 1.17 3.91 21.25
CA VAL A 185 2.34 3.96 20.34
C VAL A 185 3.68 3.80 21.08
N ASN A 186 3.72 4.18 22.36
CA ASN A 186 4.91 4.08 23.21
C ASN A 186 5.02 2.75 23.97
N ASP A 187 3.99 1.91 23.89
CA ASP A 187 4.01 0.60 24.52
C ASP A 187 4.82 -0.39 23.66
N PRO A 188 5.91 -0.98 24.20
CA PRO A 188 6.75 -1.91 23.45
C PRO A 188 6.02 -3.18 23.02
N GLU A 189 4.89 -3.54 23.65
CA GLU A 189 4.06 -4.69 23.25
C GLU A 189 3.50 -4.52 21.82
N TYR A 190 3.30 -3.28 21.38
CA TYR A 190 2.70 -2.94 20.08
C TYR A 190 3.71 -2.32 19.10
N ALA A 191 5.01 -2.42 19.41
CA ALA A 191 6.06 -1.84 18.55
C ALA A 191 6.07 -2.42 17.13
N ASP A 192 5.65 -3.66 16.97
CA ASP A 192 5.53 -4.33 15.67
C ASP A 192 4.33 -3.88 14.83
N LEU A 193 3.33 -3.22 15.45
CA LEU A 193 2.25 -2.53 14.73
C LEU A 193 2.64 -1.09 14.41
N TYR A 194 3.08 -0.32 15.42
CA TYR A 194 3.30 1.12 15.29
C TYR A 194 4.63 1.48 14.63
N GLY A 195 5.53 0.50 14.52
CA GLY A 195 6.84 0.67 13.93
C GLY A 195 7.72 1.65 14.69
N PRO A 196 8.76 2.20 14.06
CA PRO A 196 9.66 3.15 14.69
C PRO A 196 8.96 4.44 15.12
N ALA A 197 7.88 4.85 14.43
CA ALA A 197 7.21 6.12 14.61
C ALA A 197 8.22 7.28 14.70
N ALA A 198 9.16 7.32 13.73
CA ALA A 198 10.26 8.25 13.71
C ALA A 198 9.78 9.68 13.47
N GLY A 199 10.43 10.65 14.09
CA GLY A 199 10.13 12.05 13.90
C GLY A 199 10.53 12.53 12.51
N ILE A 200 9.76 13.45 11.94
CA ILE A 200 10.12 14.20 10.75
C ILE A 200 10.74 15.52 11.25
N THR A 201 11.95 15.85 10.76
CA THR A 201 12.68 17.01 11.26
C THR A 201 12.13 18.34 10.73
N ARG A 202 11.50 18.33 9.57
CA ARG A 202 10.87 19.48 8.93
C ARG A 202 9.44 19.15 8.52
N ASP A 203 9.14 19.28 7.26
CA ASP A 203 7.85 18.86 6.69
C ASP A 203 8.01 17.64 5.80
N MET A 204 6.92 17.21 5.21
CA MET A 204 6.89 16.02 4.35
C MET A 204 7.65 16.22 3.02
N SER A 205 8.08 17.44 2.69
CA SER A 205 8.96 17.71 1.55
C SER A 205 10.42 17.42 1.82
N ASP A 206 10.80 17.22 3.09
CA ASP A 206 12.19 16.98 3.49
C ASP A 206 12.55 15.49 3.38
N ILE A 207 12.64 15.05 2.14
CA ILE A 207 12.83 13.63 1.78
C ILE A 207 14.26 13.10 2.02
N TYR A 208 15.19 13.94 2.46
CA TYR A 208 16.59 13.57 2.66
C TYR A 208 17.03 13.55 4.12
N ASP A 209 16.32 14.28 4.97
CA ASP A 209 16.67 14.42 6.39
C ASP A 209 15.86 13.41 7.23
N ASN A 210 16.38 12.37 7.68
CA ASN A 210 15.75 11.30 8.44
C ASN A 210 15.31 10.09 7.60
N PRO A 211 16.26 9.48 6.88
CA PRO A 211 15.98 8.30 6.09
C PRO A 211 15.56 7.12 7.00
N PRO A 212 14.77 6.18 6.47
CA PRO A 212 14.45 4.96 7.18
C PRO A 212 15.70 4.14 7.52
N THR A 213 15.61 3.35 8.59
CA THR A 213 16.64 2.38 8.91
C THR A 213 16.68 1.25 7.88
N GLU A 214 17.83 0.62 7.74
CA GLU A 214 18.00 -0.57 6.91
C GLU A 214 16.99 -1.67 7.28
N GLU A 215 16.76 -1.86 8.57
CA GLU A 215 15.81 -2.84 9.09
C GLU A 215 14.38 -2.59 8.58
N HIS A 216 13.94 -1.33 8.55
CA HIS A 216 12.61 -0.97 8.03
C HIS A 216 12.54 -1.15 6.51
N MET A 217 13.58 -0.78 5.77
CA MET A 217 13.62 -0.96 4.31
C MET A 217 13.66 -2.44 3.91
N GLN A 218 14.36 -3.28 4.67
CA GLN A 218 14.32 -4.73 4.49
C GLN A 218 12.93 -5.32 4.85
N ASP A 219 12.29 -4.85 5.91
CA ASP A 219 10.92 -5.27 6.27
C ASP A 219 9.92 -4.91 5.16
N TRP A 220 10.01 -3.69 4.61
CA TRP A 220 9.23 -3.29 3.45
C TRP A 220 9.45 -4.22 2.25
N LEU A 221 10.72 -4.53 1.94
CA LEU A 221 11.08 -5.37 0.80
C LEU A 221 10.49 -6.78 0.94
N VAL A 222 10.69 -7.44 2.08
CA VAL A 222 10.20 -8.81 2.27
C VAL A 222 8.68 -8.89 2.30
N ARG A 223 7.98 -7.93 2.91
CA ARG A 223 6.51 -7.88 2.91
C ARG A 223 5.95 -7.69 1.50
N THR A 224 6.58 -6.82 0.71
CA THR A 224 6.14 -6.58 -0.66
C THR A 224 6.40 -7.81 -1.56
N CYS A 225 7.55 -8.48 -1.38
CA CYS A 225 7.84 -9.73 -2.06
C CYS A 225 6.91 -10.87 -1.60
N GLU A 226 6.48 -10.90 -0.34
CA GLU A 226 5.46 -11.85 0.14
C GLU A 226 4.12 -11.68 -0.60
N ILE A 227 3.68 -10.44 -0.84
CA ILE A 227 2.48 -10.16 -1.65
C ILE A 227 2.67 -10.70 -3.07
N VAL A 228 3.84 -10.48 -3.67
CA VAL A 228 4.19 -10.98 -5.01
C VAL A 228 4.07 -12.51 -5.07
N ASP A 229 4.69 -13.23 -4.15
CA ASP A 229 4.71 -14.70 -4.18
C ASP A 229 3.34 -15.32 -3.88
N LYS A 230 2.60 -14.77 -2.91
CA LYS A 230 1.31 -15.35 -2.50
C LYS A 230 0.19 -15.06 -3.48
N TYR A 231 0.18 -13.88 -4.07
CA TYR A 231 -0.97 -13.43 -4.87
C TYR A 231 -0.66 -13.22 -6.34
N GLN A 232 0.61 -13.19 -6.73
CA GLN A 232 1.04 -13.00 -8.12
C GLN A 232 0.30 -11.85 -8.82
N PRO A 233 0.24 -10.64 -8.22
CA PRO A 233 -0.45 -9.52 -8.84
C PRO A 233 0.21 -9.16 -10.18
N SER A 234 -0.59 -8.68 -11.13
CA SER A 234 -0.04 -8.16 -12.40
C SER A 234 0.29 -6.67 -12.34
N ILE A 235 -0.15 -5.99 -11.29
CA ILE A 235 0.24 -4.61 -10.97
C ILE A 235 0.66 -4.58 -9.51
N VAL A 236 1.82 -3.99 -9.21
CA VAL A 236 2.18 -3.57 -7.86
C VAL A 236 2.29 -2.05 -7.85
N TYR A 237 1.42 -1.43 -7.07
CA TYR A 237 1.38 0.02 -6.92
C TYR A 237 2.08 0.45 -5.64
N PHE A 238 2.92 1.48 -5.74
CA PHE A 238 3.54 2.13 -4.60
C PHE A 238 3.10 3.57 -4.47
N ASP A 239 2.70 3.93 -3.26
CA ASP A 239 2.45 5.31 -2.90
C ASP A 239 3.77 6.05 -2.65
N TRP A 240 3.70 7.32 -2.30
CA TRP A 240 4.82 8.22 -2.07
C TRP A 240 5.74 7.82 -0.91
N TRP A 241 6.77 8.62 -0.62
CA TRP A 241 7.87 8.43 0.31
C TRP A 241 8.95 7.44 -0.12
N ILE A 242 8.66 6.50 -0.99
CA ILE A 242 9.67 5.60 -1.57
C ILE A 242 10.63 6.29 -2.54
N GLN A 243 10.32 7.51 -2.99
CA GLN A 243 11.21 8.30 -3.87
C GLN A 243 12.50 8.77 -3.17
N GLN A 244 12.57 8.74 -1.83
CA GLN A 244 13.77 9.10 -1.10
C GLN A 244 14.98 8.30 -1.55
N TYR A 245 16.16 8.94 -1.56
CA TYR A 245 17.39 8.32 -2.06
C TYR A 245 17.73 6.99 -1.40
N ALA A 246 17.50 6.87 -0.08
CA ALA A 246 17.77 5.66 0.68
C ALA A 246 17.00 4.43 0.18
N TRP A 247 15.83 4.63 -0.42
CA TRP A 247 15.01 3.55 -0.97
C TRP A 247 15.51 3.00 -2.30
N LYS A 248 16.29 3.76 -3.08
CA LYS A 248 16.67 3.40 -4.47
C LYS A 248 17.29 2.00 -4.61
N PRO A 249 18.17 1.51 -3.72
CA PRO A 249 18.68 0.14 -3.79
C PRO A 249 17.57 -0.91 -3.57
N TYR A 250 16.65 -0.67 -2.64
CA TYR A 250 15.54 -1.58 -2.33
C TYR A 250 14.49 -1.61 -3.43
N LEU A 251 14.20 -0.45 -4.06
CA LEU A 251 13.31 -0.37 -5.21
C LEU A 251 13.83 -1.17 -6.40
N ARG A 252 15.14 -1.07 -6.68
CA ARG A 252 15.77 -1.89 -7.73
C ARG A 252 15.70 -3.37 -7.42
N LYS A 253 16.03 -3.78 -6.18
CA LYS A 253 15.91 -5.18 -5.75
C LYS A 253 14.48 -5.68 -5.88
N PHE A 254 13.50 -4.92 -5.44
CA PHE A 254 12.10 -5.28 -5.59
C PHE A 254 11.71 -5.45 -7.06
N ALA A 255 12.05 -4.49 -7.92
CA ALA A 255 11.71 -4.56 -9.34
C ALA A 255 12.37 -5.77 -10.02
N ALA A 256 13.66 -6.02 -9.78
CA ALA A 256 14.37 -7.19 -10.31
C ALA A 256 13.71 -8.50 -9.84
N TYR A 257 13.38 -8.60 -8.54
CA TYR A 257 12.66 -9.75 -8.00
C TYR A 257 11.31 -9.96 -8.70
N TYR A 258 10.49 -8.93 -8.74
CA TYR A 258 9.13 -9.01 -9.29
C TYR A 258 9.14 -9.34 -10.79
N TYR A 259 10.02 -8.71 -11.57
CA TYR A 259 10.15 -8.98 -13.00
C TYR A 259 10.70 -10.37 -13.28
N ASN A 260 11.61 -10.88 -12.46
CA ASN A 260 12.08 -12.25 -12.55
C ASN A 260 10.99 -13.27 -12.19
N ARG A 261 10.18 -13.00 -11.16
CA ARG A 261 8.99 -13.82 -10.86
C ARG A 261 7.98 -13.80 -11.99
N SER A 262 7.74 -12.63 -12.58
CA SER A 262 6.91 -12.46 -13.79
C SER A 262 7.38 -13.37 -14.94
N ALA A 263 8.69 -13.37 -15.23
CA ALA A 263 9.28 -14.22 -16.24
C ALA A 263 9.12 -15.71 -15.92
N GLN A 264 9.30 -16.12 -14.66
CA GLN A 264 9.10 -17.50 -14.21
C GLN A 264 7.65 -17.96 -14.40
N TRP A 265 6.67 -17.08 -14.16
CA TRP A 265 5.24 -17.38 -14.31
C TRP A 265 4.74 -17.25 -15.76
N GLY A 266 5.52 -16.66 -16.65
CA GLY A 266 5.08 -16.29 -17.99
C GLY A 266 3.95 -15.26 -17.97
N LYS A 267 3.97 -14.32 -17.00
CA LYS A 267 2.92 -13.34 -16.73
C LYS A 267 3.43 -11.93 -17.02
N GLU A 268 2.64 -11.13 -17.72
CA GLU A 268 2.97 -9.70 -17.91
C GLU A 268 2.63 -8.91 -16.64
N THR A 269 3.58 -8.10 -16.17
CA THR A 269 3.45 -7.32 -14.93
C THR A 269 3.92 -5.88 -15.09
N ALA A 270 3.39 -4.99 -14.24
CA ALA A 270 3.81 -3.60 -14.16
C ALA A 270 4.01 -3.17 -12.70
N ILE A 271 4.92 -2.23 -12.49
CA ILE A 271 5.04 -1.45 -11.26
C ILE A 271 4.48 -0.06 -11.56
N ASP A 272 3.60 0.43 -10.68
CA ASP A 272 3.14 1.81 -10.71
C ASP A 272 3.73 2.55 -9.50
N ALA A 273 4.29 3.72 -9.72
CA ALA A 273 4.87 4.50 -8.64
C ALA A 273 4.80 6.00 -8.92
N LYS A 274 4.77 6.77 -7.85
CA LYS A 274 4.72 8.24 -7.89
C LYS A 274 6.11 8.86 -7.99
N PHE A 275 6.13 10.07 -8.52
CA PHE A 275 7.32 10.92 -8.62
C PHE A 275 8.48 10.23 -9.35
N ASP A 276 9.70 10.43 -8.85
CA ASP A 276 10.95 9.87 -9.37
C ASP A 276 11.40 8.61 -8.61
N ALA A 277 10.45 7.84 -8.03
CA ALA A 277 10.78 6.61 -7.32
C ALA A 277 11.55 5.63 -8.22
N TYR A 278 11.09 5.49 -9.46
CA TYR A 278 11.72 4.71 -10.51
C TYR A 278 12.18 5.60 -11.66
N VAL A 279 13.19 5.15 -12.41
CA VAL A 279 13.59 5.85 -13.64
C VAL A 279 12.57 5.57 -14.75
N TYR A 280 12.43 6.52 -15.68
CA TYR A 280 11.55 6.37 -16.84
C TYR A 280 11.87 5.08 -17.62
N GLY A 281 10.83 4.34 -18.01
CA GLY A 281 10.94 3.08 -18.71
C GLY A 281 11.08 1.85 -17.80
N SER A 282 11.43 2.02 -16.50
CA SER A 282 11.53 0.88 -15.57
C SER A 282 10.25 0.61 -14.76
N ALA A 283 9.29 1.54 -14.79
CA ALA A 283 7.97 1.44 -14.15
C ALA A 283 7.00 2.42 -14.81
N VAL A 284 5.70 2.29 -14.54
CA VAL A 284 4.67 3.22 -14.97
C VAL A 284 4.61 4.38 -13.95
N ASN A 285 4.66 5.61 -14.43
CA ASN A 285 4.53 6.79 -13.58
C ASN A 285 3.06 7.07 -13.27
N ASP A 286 2.73 7.22 -12.01
CA ASP A 286 1.40 7.61 -11.54
C ASP A 286 1.34 9.11 -11.21
N LEU A 287 0.32 9.77 -11.74
CA LEU A 287 0.07 11.20 -11.54
C LEU A 287 -1.21 11.37 -10.71
N GLU A 288 -1.05 11.42 -9.38
CA GLU A 288 -2.19 11.57 -8.48
C GLU A 288 -3.02 12.82 -8.82
N ARG A 289 -4.29 12.62 -9.22
CA ARG A 289 -5.26 13.67 -9.56
C ARG A 289 -4.71 14.69 -10.56
N GLY A 290 -3.72 14.27 -11.36
CA GLY A 290 -2.97 15.11 -12.28
C GLY A 290 -3.05 14.62 -13.72
N GLN A 291 -2.38 15.34 -14.59
CA GLN A 291 -2.20 14.98 -15.99
C GLN A 291 -0.94 15.65 -16.54
N LEU A 292 -0.36 15.07 -17.58
CA LEU A 292 0.70 15.73 -18.33
C LEU A 292 0.09 16.72 -19.34
N ASP A 293 0.79 17.82 -19.56
CA ASP A 293 0.44 18.87 -20.53
C ASP A 293 1.06 18.63 -21.92
N HIS A 294 1.79 17.53 -22.08
CA HIS A 294 2.49 17.16 -23.29
C HIS A 294 2.41 15.65 -23.55
N ILE A 295 2.73 15.23 -24.77
CA ILE A 295 2.84 13.81 -25.14
C ILE A 295 4.20 13.28 -24.69
N THR A 296 4.20 12.14 -23.99
CA THR A 296 5.39 11.40 -23.61
C THR A 296 5.39 10.03 -24.29
N PRO A 297 6.56 9.47 -24.66
CA PRO A 297 6.65 8.13 -25.20
C PRO A 297 6.35 7.04 -24.14
N ASP A 298 6.58 7.35 -22.87
CA ASP A 298 6.36 6.43 -21.77
C ASP A 298 4.90 6.41 -21.33
N LEU A 299 4.44 5.21 -20.99
CA LEU A 299 3.10 5.05 -20.43
C LEU A 299 3.05 5.64 -19.03
N TRP A 300 1.97 6.34 -18.75
CA TRP A 300 1.65 6.86 -17.41
C TRP A 300 0.18 6.59 -17.09
N GLN A 301 -0.15 6.63 -15.81
CA GLN A 301 -1.51 6.55 -15.33
C GLN A 301 -1.90 7.79 -14.51
N ASN A 302 -3.19 7.96 -14.31
CA ASN A 302 -3.76 8.89 -13.35
C ASN A 302 -4.63 8.12 -12.36
N ASP A 303 -4.39 8.30 -11.07
CA ASP A 303 -5.30 7.84 -10.05
C ASP A 303 -6.14 8.99 -9.50
N THR A 304 -7.38 8.71 -9.16
CA THR A 304 -8.30 9.69 -8.57
C THR A 304 -9.38 9.00 -7.73
N SER A 305 -9.84 9.68 -6.70
CA SER A 305 -10.93 9.16 -5.86
C SER A 305 -12.30 9.60 -6.37
N VAL A 306 -13.32 8.79 -6.18
CA VAL A 306 -14.73 9.18 -6.38
C VAL A 306 -15.22 10.14 -5.29
N ALA A 307 -14.65 10.08 -4.10
CA ALA A 307 -14.86 11.03 -3.03
C ALA A 307 -14.05 12.31 -3.25
N LYS A 308 -14.55 13.47 -2.80
CA LYS A 308 -13.87 14.76 -2.96
C LYS A 308 -12.67 14.92 -2.01
N ASN A 309 -12.79 14.45 -0.77
CA ASN A 309 -11.87 14.79 0.30
C ASN A 309 -11.21 13.58 0.98
N SER A 310 -11.41 12.38 0.45
CA SER A 310 -10.89 11.13 1.02
C SER A 310 -10.64 10.10 -0.07
N TRP A 311 -9.67 9.23 0.13
CA TRP A 311 -9.51 8.01 -0.65
C TRP A 311 -10.32 6.87 -0.03
N GLY A 312 -10.35 6.78 1.31
CA GLY A 312 -11.13 5.80 2.05
C GLY A 312 -12.57 6.29 2.34
N TYR A 313 -13.40 5.35 2.77
CA TYR A 313 -14.77 5.65 3.20
C TYR A 313 -14.79 6.47 4.50
N THR A 314 -15.62 7.52 4.52
CA THR A 314 -15.96 8.28 5.74
C THR A 314 -17.45 8.54 5.83
N ILE A 315 -17.95 8.68 7.07
CA ILE A 315 -19.35 9.05 7.31
C ILE A 315 -19.57 10.48 6.80
N GLY A 316 -20.61 10.66 5.98
CA GLY A 316 -20.93 11.98 5.41
C GLY A 316 -20.02 12.40 4.26
N ASN A 317 -19.33 11.45 3.63
CA ASN A 317 -18.47 11.72 2.49
C ASN A 317 -19.22 12.38 1.33
N ASP A 318 -18.61 13.39 0.71
CA ASP A 318 -19.13 14.05 -0.48
C ASP A 318 -18.47 13.45 -1.74
N TYR A 319 -19.30 13.01 -2.67
CA TYR A 319 -18.84 12.36 -3.88
C TYR A 319 -18.83 13.30 -5.08
N LYS A 320 -17.92 13.06 -6.01
CA LYS A 320 -17.90 13.74 -7.30
C LYS A 320 -19.16 13.34 -8.08
N LYS A 321 -19.76 14.29 -8.77
CA LYS A 321 -20.88 14.01 -9.67
C LYS A 321 -20.32 13.38 -10.94
N PRO A 322 -21.05 12.46 -11.58
CA PRO A 322 -20.76 12.07 -12.96
C PRO A 322 -20.73 13.30 -13.87
N SER A 323 -19.69 13.41 -14.68
CA SER A 323 -19.56 14.49 -15.67
C SER A 323 -20.42 14.23 -16.90
#